data_aeea94239909c272767c44647ba32cf3
#
_entry.id   aeea94239909c272767c44647ba32cf3
#
_cell.length_a   1.000
_cell.length_b   1.000
_cell.length_c   1.000
_cell.angle_alpha   90.00
_cell.angle_beta   90.00
_cell.angle_gamma   90.00
#
_symmetry.space_group_name_H-M   'P 1'
#
loop_
_entity.id
_entity.type
_entity.pdbx_description
1 polymer ?
#
loop_
_entity_poly.entity_id
_entity_poly.type
_entity_poly.pdbx_seq_one_letter_code
_entity_poly.pdbx_strand_id
1 'polypeptide(L)'
;MSQPAAKMTFHVASRRVDAHGSLSHCKTAEIALDTDLAGNPDAFNPAELLLAALSACMIKGMERVAPILKFKMRGVEVIVDGVRQDVPPRMESIRYEIIVDTDESDQRLDLLHENVKKYGTVFNTVAPGTDLSGVLRRR
;
A
#
# COMPACT_ATOMS: atom_id res chain seq x y z
N MET A 1 24.38 -20.08 -18.95
CA MET A 1 24.13 -19.02 -17.92
C MET A 1 22.86 -18.28 -18.25
N SER A 2 21.92 -18.26 -17.32
CA SER A 2 20.72 -17.45 -17.49
C SER A 2 21.06 -15.97 -17.30
N GLN A 3 20.45 -15.10 -18.10
CA GLN A 3 20.57 -13.68 -17.89
C GLN A 3 19.71 -13.25 -16.70
N PRO A 4 20.14 -12.26 -15.90
CA PRO A 4 19.30 -11.73 -14.84
C PRO A 4 18.02 -11.14 -15.44
N ALA A 5 16.91 -11.28 -14.72
CA ALA A 5 15.65 -10.67 -15.11
C ALA A 5 15.81 -9.15 -15.24
N ALA A 6 15.17 -8.56 -16.23
CA ALA A 6 15.15 -7.11 -16.37
C ALA A 6 14.49 -6.48 -15.16
N LYS A 7 15.10 -5.41 -14.61
CA LYS A 7 14.53 -4.66 -13.49
C LYS A 7 13.34 -3.85 -13.97
N MET A 8 12.27 -3.83 -13.18
CA MET A 8 11.14 -2.94 -13.40
C MET A 8 11.53 -1.53 -12.95
N THR A 9 11.15 -0.56 -13.72
CA THR A 9 11.40 0.86 -13.39
C THR A 9 10.10 1.64 -13.41
N PHE A 10 10.05 2.69 -12.60
CA PHE A 10 8.86 3.51 -12.43
C PHE A 10 9.27 4.98 -12.51
N HIS A 11 8.35 5.83 -12.97
CA HIS A 11 8.61 7.27 -13.07
C HIS A 11 7.38 8.04 -12.62
N VAL A 12 7.59 9.02 -11.75
CA VAL A 12 6.56 9.95 -11.28
C VAL A 12 7.16 11.36 -11.31
N ALA A 13 6.39 12.32 -11.79
CA ALA A 13 6.77 13.72 -11.74
C ALA A 13 5.71 14.50 -10.97
N SER A 14 6.13 15.42 -10.12
CA SER A 14 5.22 16.23 -9.31
C SER A 14 5.58 17.70 -9.44
N ARG A 15 4.57 18.58 -9.42
CA ARG A 15 4.76 20.02 -9.44
C ARG A 15 3.86 20.71 -8.44
N ARG A 16 4.40 21.73 -7.79
CA ARG A 16 3.62 22.60 -6.92
C ARG A 16 2.68 23.46 -7.79
N VAL A 17 1.41 23.48 -7.44
CA VAL A 17 0.44 24.37 -8.09
C VAL A 17 0.45 25.74 -7.37
N ASP A 18 0.27 25.71 -6.06
CA ASP A 18 0.28 26.88 -5.19
C ASP A 18 0.59 26.44 -3.75
N ALA A 19 0.39 27.35 -2.77
CA ALA A 19 0.63 27.05 -1.36
C ALA A 19 -0.33 25.97 -0.79
N HIS A 20 -1.40 25.63 -1.50
CA HIS A 20 -2.44 24.73 -1.02
C HIS A 20 -2.34 23.32 -1.60
N GLY A 21 -1.62 23.14 -2.68
CA GLY A 21 -1.55 21.82 -3.28
C GLY A 21 -0.60 21.69 -4.43
N SER A 22 -0.43 20.41 -4.82
CA SER A 22 0.44 20.00 -5.92
C SER A 22 -0.25 18.92 -6.73
N LEU A 23 0.30 18.63 -7.90
CA LEU A 23 -0.16 17.56 -8.77
C LEU A 23 0.97 16.58 -9.05
N SER A 24 0.65 15.31 -9.07
CA SER A 24 1.57 14.25 -9.42
C SER A 24 1.07 13.53 -10.68
N HIS A 25 1.98 13.25 -11.59
CA HIS A 25 1.69 12.60 -12.86
C HIS A 25 2.46 11.31 -12.98
N CYS A 26 1.79 10.27 -13.45
CA CYS A 26 2.40 8.98 -13.74
C CYS A 26 1.65 8.36 -14.92
N LYS A 27 2.36 8.04 -16.00
CA LYS A 27 1.72 7.52 -17.23
C LYS A 27 0.68 8.54 -17.72
N THR A 28 -0.58 8.13 -17.88
CA THR A 28 -1.69 9.03 -18.23
C THR A 28 -2.53 9.45 -17.02
N ALA A 29 -2.08 9.07 -15.79
CA ALA A 29 -2.80 9.36 -14.57
C ALA A 29 -2.29 10.63 -13.90
N GLU A 30 -3.19 11.31 -13.20
CA GLU A 30 -2.88 12.49 -12.41
C GLU A 30 -3.60 12.38 -11.08
N ILE A 31 -2.91 12.78 -10.00
CA ILE A 31 -3.52 12.85 -8.67
C ILE A 31 -3.17 14.19 -8.01
N ALA A 32 -4.13 14.71 -7.23
CA ALA A 32 -3.90 15.88 -6.38
C ALA A 32 -3.19 15.44 -5.12
N LEU A 33 -2.25 16.29 -4.65
CA LEU A 33 -1.48 16.09 -3.43
C LEU A 33 -1.75 17.23 -2.47
N ASP A 34 -1.95 16.89 -1.20
CA ASP A 34 -2.00 17.86 -0.13
C ASP A 34 -0.58 18.23 0.29
N THR A 35 -0.11 19.37 -0.20
CA THR A 35 1.17 19.98 0.20
C THR A 35 0.93 21.30 0.94
N ASP A 36 -0.27 21.52 1.45
CA ASP A 36 -0.65 22.66 2.26
C ASP A 36 -0.20 22.42 3.72
N LEU A 37 0.54 23.36 4.30
CA LEU A 37 1.01 23.25 5.69
C LEU A 37 -0.15 23.24 6.70
N ALA A 38 -1.27 23.88 6.34
CA ALA A 38 -2.48 23.86 7.17
C ALA A 38 -3.36 22.65 6.94
N GLY A 39 -3.08 21.88 5.90
CA GLY A 39 -3.86 20.71 5.50
C GLY A 39 -4.96 21.03 4.49
N ASN A 40 -5.09 20.17 3.49
CA ASN A 40 -6.15 20.24 2.49
C ASN A 40 -7.00 18.96 2.58
N PRO A 41 -8.29 19.06 3.01
CA PRO A 41 -9.11 17.87 3.19
C PRO A 41 -9.49 17.16 1.88
N ASP A 42 -9.23 17.77 0.73
CA ASP A 42 -9.64 17.23 -0.57
C ASP A 42 -8.54 16.43 -1.26
N ALA A 43 -7.40 16.22 -0.60
CA ALA A 43 -6.28 15.49 -1.17
C ALA A 43 -5.51 14.73 -0.10
N PHE A 44 -4.72 13.74 -0.54
CA PHE A 44 -3.87 12.96 0.35
C PHE A 44 -2.58 13.73 0.62
N ASN A 45 -2.18 13.83 1.89
CA ASN A 45 -0.86 14.32 2.24
C ASN A 45 0.19 13.22 1.98
N PRO A 46 1.51 13.53 2.08
CA PRO A 46 2.54 12.53 1.77
C PRO A 46 2.45 11.25 2.60
N ALA A 47 2.15 11.35 3.89
CA ALA A 47 2.03 10.18 4.76
C ALA A 47 0.80 9.34 4.37
N GLU A 48 -0.33 9.98 4.14
CA GLU A 48 -1.55 9.31 3.71
C GLU A 48 -1.37 8.64 2.35
N LEU A 49 -0.63 9.27 1.45
CA LEU A 49 -0.32 8.68 0.15
C LEU A 49 0.57 7.44 0.28
N LEU A 50 1.51 7.43 1.22
CA LEU A 50 2.30 6.25 1.54
C LEU A 50 1.42 5.10 2.02
N LEU A 51 0.46 5.39 2.91
CA LEU A 51 -0.49 4.39 3.41
C LEU A 51 -1.38 3.86 2.29
N ALA A 52 -1.82 4.73 1.39
CA ALA A 52 -2.60 4.33 0.22
C ALA A 52 -1.79 3.43 -0.71
N ALA A 53 -0.51 3.75 -0.92
CA ALA A 53 0.39 2.92 -1.72
C ALA A 53 0.54 1.52 -1.12
N LEU A 54 0.67 1.43 0.20
CA LEU A 54 0.74 0.16 0.92
C LEU A 54 -0.57 -0.64 0.75
N SER A 55 -1.73 0.02 0.88
CA SER A 55 -3.04 -0.61 0.66
C SER A 55 -3.16 -1.18 -0.75
N ALA A 56 -2.82 -0.38 -1.74
CA ALA A 56 -2.86 -0.79 -3.14
C ALA A 56 -1.92 -1.96 -3.41
N CYS A 57 -0.74 -1.95 -2.79
CA CYS A 57 0.24 -3.03 -2.89
C CYS A 57 -0.35 -4.35 -2.39
N MET A 58 -1.04 -4.31 -1.25
CA MET A 58 -1.67 -5.50 -0.68
C MET A 58 -2.83 -6.01 -1.54
N ILE A 59 -3.68 -5.12 -2.04
CA ILE A 59 -4.79 -5.51 -2.93
C ILE A 59 -4.24 -6.13 -4.22
N LYS A 60 -3.26 -5.48 -4.83
CA LYS A 60 -2.64 -6.00 -6.05
C LYS A 60 -1.94 -7.33 -5.82
N GLY A 61 -1.33 -7.49 -4.63
CA GLY A 61 -0.74 -8.77 -4.21
C GLY A 61 -1.78 -9.88 -4.13
N MET A 62 -2.95 -9.58 -3.62
CA MET A 62 -4.05 -10.54 -3.57
C MET A 62 -4.55 -10.92 -4.97
N GLU A 63 -4.68 -9.94 -5.85
CA GLU A 63 -5.06 -10.18 -7.26
C GLU A 63 -4.05 -11.10 -7.96
N ARG A 64 -2.76 -10.98 -7.61
CA ARG A 64 -1.70 -11.83 -8.17
C ARG A 64 -1.71 -13.24 -7.59
N VAL A 65 -1.86 -13.35 -6.27
CA VAL A 65 -1.70 -14.62 -5.55
C VAL A 65 -2.96 -15.46 -5.57
N ALA A 66 -4.13 -14.85 -5.51
CA ALA A 66 -5.40 -15.58 -5.45
C ALA A 66 -5.56 -16.62 -6.58
N PRO A 67 -5.28 -16.29 -7.86
CA PRO A 67 -5.37 -17.30 -8.92
C PRO A 67 -4.38 -18.46 -8.74
N ILE A 68 -3.17 -18.17 -8.25
CA ILE A 68 -2.13 -19.19 -8.03
C ILE A 68 -2.56 -20.17 -6.96
N LEU A 69 -3.15 -19.68 -5.88
CA LEU A 69 -3.65 -20.48 -4.77
C LEU A 69 -5.04 -21.04 -5.02
N LYS A 70 -5.67 -20.68 -6.13
CA LYS A 70 -7.09 -20.98 -6.41
C LYS A 70 -7.97 -20.48 -5.26
N PHE A 71 -7.61 -19.34 -4.70
CA PHE A 71 -8.34 -18.68 -3.61
C PHE A 71 -9.50 -17.90 -4.20
N LYS A 72 -10.70 -18.12 -3.65
CA LYS A 72 -11.93 -17.48 -4.13
C LYS A 72 -12.32 -16.32 -3.22
N MET A 73 -12.40 -15.13 -3.77
CA MET A 73 -12.83 -13.95 -3.03
C MET A 73 -13.83 -13.13 -3.85
N ARG A 74 -14.77 -12.51 -3.15
CA ARG A 74 -15.79 -11.64 -3.75
C ARG A 74 -15.44 -10.16 -3.62
N GLY A 75 -14.69 -9.81 -2.59
CA GLY A 75 -14.29 -8.44 -2.35
C GLY A 75 -13.19 -8.33 -1.32
N VAL A 76 -12.49 -7.19 -1.35
CA VAL A 76 -11.38 -6.90 -0.44
C VAL A 76 -11.47 -5.45 0.00
N GLU A 77 -11.27 -5.22 1.29
CA GLU A 77 -11.11 -3.90 1.86
C GLU A 77 -9.83 -3.88 2.68
N VAL A 78 -9.07 -2.80 2.63
CA VAL A 78 -7.86 -2.62 3.42
C VAL A 78 -7.96 -1.32 4.20
N ILE A 79 -7.76 -1.42 5.51
CA ILE A 79 -7.70 -0.27 6.40
C ILE A 79 -6.27 -0.17 6.90
N VAL A 80 -5.65 1.01 6.80
CA VAL A 80 -4.28 1.23 7.24
C VAL A 80 -4.23 2.47 8.11
N ASP A 81 -3.64 2.31 9.29
CA ASP A 81 -3.44 3.39 10.24
C ASP A 81 -1.95 3.56 10.51
N GLY A 82 -1.49 4.80 10.56
CA GLY A 82 -0.10 5.13 10.82
C GLY A 82 0.04 6.12 11.96
N VAL A 83 1.11 5.98 12.72
CA VAL A 83 1.49 6.89 13.80
C VAL A 83 2.85 7.49 13.49
N ARG A 84 2.93 8.82 13.50
CA ARG A 84 4.15 9.58 13.25
C ARG A 84 4.82 9.96 14.56
N GLN A 85 6.13 9.78 14.64
CA GLN A 85 6.95 10.37 15.72
C GLN A 85 7.55 11.71 15.25
N ASP A 86 7.94 12.55 16.21
CA ASP A 86 8.45 13.89 15.90
C ASP A 86 9.96 13.95 15.70
N VAL A 87 10.74 13.18 16.41
CA VAL A 87 12.20 13.30 16.45
C VAL A 87 12.87 11.96 16.23
N PRO A 88 13.40 11.71 15.02
CA PRO A 88 13.16 12.48 13.80
C PRO A 88 11.74 12.28 13.27
N PRO A 89 11.22 13.15 12.43
CA PRO A 89 9.91 12.94 11.80
C PRO A 89 9.94 11.68 10.92
N ARG A 90 9.18 10.68 11.31
CA ARG A 90 9.02 9.43 10.54
C ARG A 90 7.80 8.67 11.04
N MET A 91 7.35 7.70 10.25
CA MET A 91 6.29 6.78 10.69
C MET A 91 6.88 5.82 11.73
N GLU A 92 6.41 5.93 12.96
CA GLU A 92 6.80 5.04 14.06
C GLU A 92 6.24 3.64 13.87
N SER A 93 4.94 3.58 13.57
CA SER A 93 4.25 2.31 13.36
C SER A 93 3.17 2.44 12.30
N ILE A 94 2.93 1.34 11.60
CA ILE A 94 1.83 1.19 10.65
C ILE A 94 1.11 -0.11 10.98
N ARG A 95 -0.21 -0.03 11.11
CA ARG A 95 -1.07 -1.18 11.36
C ARG A 95 -2.10 -1.29 10.25
N TYR A 96 -2.31 -2.49 9.74
CA TYR A 96 -3.29 -2.71 8.68
C TYR A 96 -4.24 -3.83 9.03
N GLU A 97 -5.40 -3.78 8.41
CA GLU A 97 -6.40 -4.83 8.46
C GLU A 97 -6.89 -5.08 7.04
N ILE A 98 -6.71 -6.31 6.57
CA ILE A 98 -7.24 -6.75 5.28
C ILE A 98 -8.51 -7.54 5.56
N ILE A 99 -9.62 -7.11 4.98
CA ILE A 99 -10.93 -7.73 5.18
C ILE A 99 -11.36 -8.34 3.87
N VAL A 100 -11.52 -9.65 3.86
CA VAL A 100 -11.82 -10.42 2.64
C VAL A 100 -13.22 -10.99 2.71
N ASP A 101 -14.01 -10.72 1.69
CA ASP A 101 -15.31 -11.37 1.52
C ASP A 101 -15.10 -12.72 0.82
N THR A 102 -15.15 -13.80 1.58
CA THR A 102 -14.81 -15.13 1.10
C THR A 102 -15.43 -16.21 1.99
N ASP A 103 -15.60 -17.40 1.43
CA ASP A 103 -15.99 -18.60 2.17
C ASP A 103 -14.78 -19.50 2.49
N GLU A 104 -13.56 -19.07 2.13
CA GLU A 104 -12.35 -19.83 2.37
C GLU A 104 -12.07 -20.01 3.87
N SER A 105 -11.35 -21.06 4.23
CA SER A 105 -11.01 -21.37 5.63
C SER A 105 -9.98 -20.41 6.21
N ASP A 106 -9.87 -20.37 7.53
CA ASP A 106 -8.86 -19.55 8.23
C ASP A 106 -7.44 -19.92 7.82
N GLN A 107 -7.17 -21.21 7.63
CA GLN A 107 -5.87 -21.68 7.15
C GLN A 107 -5.54 -21.10 5.76
N ARG A 108 -6.54 -21.04 4.89
CA ARG A 108 -6.38 -20.48 3.56
C ARG A 108 -6.18 -18.95 3.60
N LEU A 109 -6.84 -18.27 4.54
CA LEU A 109 -6.62 -16.84 4.79
C LEU A 109 -5.18 -16.57 5.24
N ASP A 110 -4.65 -17.39 6.15
CA ASP A 110 -3.27 -17.27 6.60
C ASP A 110 -2.28 -17.46 5.47
N LEU A 111 -2.53 -18.45 4.60
CA LEU A 111 -1.69 -18.71 3.43
C LEU A 111 -1.69 -17.52 2.47
N LEU A 112 -2.86 -16.95 2.21
CA LEU A 112 -2.98 -15.75 1.37
C LEU A 112 -2.19 -14.59 1.96
N HIS A 113 -2.34 -14.34 3.26
CA HIS A 113 -1.67 -13.25 3.96
C HIS A 113 -0.15 -13.39 3.89
N GLU A 114 0.38 -14.58 4.13
CA GLU A 114 1.83 -14.83 4.05
C GLU A 114 2.38 -14.51 2.66
N ASN A 115 1.66 -14.89 1.61
CA ASN A 115 2.09 -14.63 0.24
C ASN A 115 1.99 -13.13 -0.13
N VAL A 116 0.96 -12.45 0.34
CA VAL A 116 0.82 -11.00 0.13
C VAL A 116 1.98 -10.24 0.77
N LYS A 117 2.37 -10.60 1.98
CA LYS A 117 3.53 -10.00 2.67
C LYS A 117 4.83 -10.30 1.91
N LYS A 118 5.04 -11.55 1.53
CA LYS A 118 6.30 -12.01 0.93
C LYS A 118 6.62 -11.31 -0.38
N TYR A 119 5.62 -11.07 -1.23
CA TYR A 119 5.81 -10.59 -2.59
C TYR A 119 5.42 -9.13 -2.81
N GLY A 120 5.09 -8.39 -1.77
CA GLY A 120 4.66 -6.99 -1.89
C GLY A 120 5.85 -6.03 -2.02
N THR A 121 5.96 -5.34 -3.15
CA THR A 121 7.05 -4.38 -3.38
C THR A 121 7.05 -3.26 -2.35
N VAL A 122 5.92 -2.58 -2.16
CA VAL A 122 5.81 -1.48 -1.19
C VAL A 122 5.95 -2.00 0.23
N PHE A 123 5.32 -3.15 0.53
CA PHE A 123 5.43 -3.79 1.84
C PHE A 123 6.90 -4.04 2.21
N ASN A 124 7.65 -4.66 1.30
CA ASN A 124 9.06 -4.99 1.53
C ASN A 124 9.96 -3.75 1.59
N THR A 125 9.53 -2.65 0.99
CA THR A 125 10.25 -1.38 1.04
C THR A 125 10.03 -0.67 2.37
N VAL A 126 8.81 -0.71 2.92
CA VAL A 126 8.42 -0.01 4.15
C VAL A 126 8.82 -0.79 5.40
N ALA A 127 8.66 -2.11 5.40
CA ALA A 127 8.82 -2.95 6.58
C ALA A 127 10.18 -2.79 7.30
N PRO A 128 11.34 -2.69 6.61
CA PRO A 128 12.62 -2.58 7.31
C PRO A 128 12.80 -1.30 8.13
N GLY A 129 12.09 -0.23 7.77
CA GLY A 129 12.25 1.08 8.42
C GLY A 129 11.11 1.48 9.34
N THR A 130 10.08 0.64 9.49
CA THR A 130 8.87 0.99 10.24
C THR A 130 8.31 -0.26 10.90
N ASP A 131 7.78 -0.11 12.11
CA ASP A 131 7.06 -1.19 12.78
C ASP A 131 5.72 -1.43 12.05
N LEU A 132 5.76 -2.35 11.08
CA LEU A 132 4.65 -2.67 10.19
C LEU A 132 4.07 -4.04 10.54
N SER A 133 2.80 -4.08 10.94
CA SER A 133 2.09 -5.34 11.18
C SER A 133 0.60 -5.19 10.92
N GLY A 134 -0.08 -6.31 10.80
CA GLY A 134 -1.52 -6.31 10.59
C GLY A 134 -2.10 -7.70 10.51
N VAL A 135 -3.38 -7.75 10.25
CA VAL A 135 -4.15 -8.98 10.15
C VAL A 135 -4.90 -9.06 8.82
N LEU A 136 -5.17 -10.28 8.40
CA LEU A 136 -6.07 -10.55 7.29
C LEU A 136 -7.19 -11.42 7.83
N ARG A 137 -8.43 -10.98 7.70
CA ARG A 137 -9.57 -11.67 8.25
C ARG A 137 -10.72 -11.76 7.25
N ARG A 138 -11.60 -12.70 7.49
CA ARG A 138 -12.86 -12.81 6.76
C ARG A 138 -13.80 -11.69 7.24
N ARG A 139 -14.58 -11.17 6.31
CA ARG A 139 -15.63 -10.20 6.62
C ARG A 139 -16.66 -10.78 7.55
#